data_c0d837cddd49abd0eaed61a7558f9469
#
_entry.id   c0d837cddd49abd0eaed61a7558f9469
#
_cell.length_a   1.000
_cell.length_b   1.000
_cell.length_c   1.000
_cell.angle_alpha   90.00
_cell.angle_beta   90.00
_cell.angle_gamma   90.00
#
_symmetry.space_group_name_H-M   'P 1'
#
loop_
_entity.id
_entity.type
_entity.pdbx_description
1 polymer ?
#
loop_
_entity_poly.entity_id
_entity_poly.type
_entity_poly.pdbx_seq_one_letter_code
_entity_poly.pdbx_strand_id
1 'polypeptide(L)' 'MNENHPVLLSLDAELDQLRSVYIQQPNEQTRYQLVRLEQLIHQWAPGRSSNG' A
#
# COMPACT_ATOMS: atom_id res chain seq x y z
N MET A 1 -14.03 15.94 4.39
CA MET A 1 -14.30 15.44 4.34
C MET A 1 -14.09 14.47 3.60
N ASN A 2 -13.77 14.21 3.03
CA ASN A 2 -13.62 13.36 2.32
C ASN A 2 -12.43 12.88 2.20
N GLU A 3 -12.09 12.08 2.86
CA GLU A 3 -10.93 11.55 2.78
C GLU A 3 -10.88 10.52 1.83
N ASN A 4 -11.77 10.16 1.11
CA ASN A 4 -11.69 9.06 0.19
C ASN A 4 -11.09 9.53 -1.07
N HIS A 5 -9.86 9.78 -1.09
CA HIS A 5 -9.15 10.17 -2.28
C HIS A 5 -9.07 8.99 -3.23
N PRO A 6 -9.44 9.14 -4.48
CA PRO A 6 -9.41 7.99 -5.41
C PRO A 6 -8.05 7.35 -5.54
N VAL A 7 -7.01 8.15 -5.52
CA VAL A 7 -5.67 7.59 -5.62
C VAL A 7 -5.37 6.71 -4.42
N LEU A 8 -5.75 7.18 -3.24
CA LEU A 8 -5.50 6.39 -2.04
C LEU A 8 -6.28 5.10 -2.05
N LEU A 9 -7.51 5.17 -2.52
CA LEU A 9 -8.32 3.94 -2.59
C LEU A 9 -7.68 2.94 -3.52
N SER A 10 -7.19 3.41 -4.63
CA SER A 10 -6.53 2.52 -5.58
C SER A 10 -5.28 1.92 -4.98
N LEU A 11 -4.49 2.74 -4.33
CA LEU A 11 -3.26 2.25 -3.74
C LEU A 11 -3.54 1.24 -2.65
N ASP A 12 -4.55 1.49 -1.86
CA ASP A 12 -4.90 0.55 -0.81
C ASP A 12 -5.33 -0.78 -1.37
N ALA A 13 -6.11 -0.75 -2.42
CA ALA A 13 -6.57 -2.00 -3.02
C ALA A 13 -5.40 -2.77 -3.60
N GLU A 14 -4.47 -2.07 -4.22
CA GLU A 14 -3.32 -2.74 -4.75
C GLU A 14 -2.45 -3.31 -3.67
N LEU A 15 -2.29 -2.58 -2.59
CA LEU A 15 -1.50 -3.07 -1.49
C LEU A 15 -2.09 -4.36 -0.93
N ASP A 16 -3.40 -4.38 -0.81
CA ASP A 16 -4.05 -5.57 -0.31
C ASP A 16 -3.81 -6.75 -1.21
N GLN A 17 -3.91 -6.55 -2.50
CA GLN A 17 -3.69 -7.61 -3.45
C GLN A 17 -2.25 -8.10 -3.39
N LEU A 18 -1.31 -7.19 -3.36
CA LEU A 18 0.07 -7.59 -3.30
C LEU A 18 0.39 -8.34 -2.02
N ARG A 19 -0.24 -7.93 -0.94
CA ARG A 19 -0.03 -8.64 0.30
C ARG A 19 -0.49 -10.06 0.20
N SER A 20 -1.65 -10.28 -0.40
CA SER A 20 -2.15 -11.63 -0.58
C SER A 20 -1.21 -12.46 -1.40
N VAL A 21 -0.75 -11.87 -2.49
CA VAL A 21 0.17 -12.61 -3.36
C VAL A 21 1.44 -12.94 -2.61
N TYR A 22 1.93 -12.00 -1.84
CA TYR A 22 3.18 -12.24 -1.13
C TYR A 22 3.02 -13.33 -0.08
N ILE A 23 1.88 -13.36 0.58
CA ILE A 23 1.64 -14.39 1.57
C ILE A 23 1.63 -15.76 0.92
N GLN A 24 1.04 -15.85 -0.26
CA GLN A 24 0.99 -17.13 -0.94
C GLN A 24 2.29 -17.51 -1.56
N GLN A 25 2.99 -16.57 -2.13
CA GLN A 25 4.25 -16.85 -2.78
C GLN A 25 5.23 -15.75 -2.45
N PRO A 26 5.87 -15.81 -1.31
CA PRO A 26 6.83 -14.77 -0.95
C PRO A 26 8.01 -14.80 -1.89
N ASN A 27 8.29 -13.67 -2.51
CA ASN A 27 9.50 -13.55 -3.29
C ASN A 27 9.94 -12.11 -3.25
N GLU A 28 11.14 -11.88 -3.72
CA GLU A 28 11.74 -10.58 -3.56
C GLU A 28 11.10 -9.53 -4.41
N GLN A 29 10.66 -9.90 -5.55
CA GLN A 29 10.01 -8.95 -6.42
C GLN A 29 8.74 -8.40 -5.80
N THR A 30 7.91 -9.28 -5.31
CA THR A 30 6.66 -8.86 -4.70
C THR A 30 6.95 -8.06 -3.44
N ARG A 31 7.94 -8.48 -2.69
CA ARG A 31 8.29 -7.74 -1.50
C ARG A 31 8.72 -6.33 -1.83
N TYR A 32 9.52 -6.18 -2.87
CA TYR A 32 9.97 -4.87 -3.27
C TYR A 32 8.79 -4.00 -3.67
N GLN A 33 7.85 -4.57 -4.39
CA GLN A 33 6.68 -3.82 -4.80
C GLN A 33 5.84 -3.41 -3.62
N LEU A 34 5.74 -4.27 -2.63
CA LEU A 34 5.00 -3.93 -1.44
C LEU A 34 5.61 -2.72 -0.75
N VAL A 35 6.93 -2.74 -0.61
CA VAL A 35 7.59 -1.64 0.05
C VAL A 35 7.38 -0.34 -0.71
N ARG A 36 7.50 -0.41 -2.02
CA ARG A 36 7.32 0.79 -2.83
C ARG A 36 5.90 1.32 -2.70
N LEU A 37 4.94 0.42 -2.70
CA LEU A 37 3.57 0.84 -2.61
C LEU A 37 3.30 1.48 -1.26
N GLU A 38 3.85 0.92 -0.22
CA GLU A 38 3.68 1.50 1.09
C GLU A 38 4.29 2.89 1.14
N GLN A 39 5.40 3.08 0.50
CA GLN A 39 6.02 4.39 0.46
C GLN A 39 5.16 5.39 -0.27
N LEU A 40 4.52 4.97 -1.33
CA LEU A 40 3.64 5.85 -2.04
C LEU A 40 2.46 6.27 -1.17
N ILE A 41 1.91 5.34 -0.45
CA ILE A 41 0.80 5.64 0.42
C ILE A 41 1.24 6.62 1.50
N HIS A 42 2.43 6.44 2.01
CA HIS A 42 2.97 7.37 2.98
C HIS A 42 3.06 8.79 2.42
N GLN A 43 3.45 8.90 1.18
CA GLN A 43 3.57 10.20 0.57
C GLN A 43 2.23 10.86 0.40
N TRP A 44 1.23 10.09 0.04
CA TRP A 44 -0.08 10.68 -0.19
C TRP A 44 -0.84 10.92 1.10
N ALA A 45 -0.62 10.13 2.11
CA ALA A 45 -1.33 10.25 3.35
C ALA A 45 -0.43 9.92 4.52
N PRO A 46 0.52 10.76 4.81
CA PRO A 46 1.46 10.44 5.88
C PRO A 46 0.80 10.28 7.22
N GLY A 47 -0.21 11.05 7.51
CA GLY A 47 -0.85 10.92 8.78
C GLY A 47 -1.59 9.63 8.94
N ARG A 48 -1.99 9.07 7.84
CA ARG A 48 -2.77 7.88 7.88
C ARG A 48 -1.96 6.68 8.29
N SER A 49 -0.76 6.57 7.83
CA SER A 49 -0.05 5.39 8.14
C SER A 49 0.78 5.59 9.32
N SER A 50 0.91 6.73 9.84
CA SER A 50 1.83 6.75 10.85
C SER A 50 1.30 6.34 12.06
N ASN A 51 0.68 6.20 12.42
CA ASN A 51 0.26 5.82 13.53
C ASN A 51 0.98 5.49 14.35
N GLY A 52 1.26 5.60 14.43
CA GLY A 52 2.00 5.26 15.27
C GLY A 52 1.99 5.29 15.65
#